data_ea81c1c72b36fdc8447b820281c3973f
#
_entry.id   ea81c1c72b36fdc8447b820281c3973f
#
_cell.length_a   1.000
_cell.length_b   1.000
_cell.length_c   1.000
_cell.angle_alpha   90.00
_cell.angle_beta   90.00
_cell.angle_gamma   90.00
#
_symmetry.space_group_name_H-M   'P 1'
#
loop_
_entity.id
_entity.type
_entity.pdbx_description
1 polymer ?
#
loop_
_entity_poly.entity_id
_entity_poly.type
_entity_poly.pdbx_seq_one_letter_code
_entity_poly.pdbx_strand_id
1 'polypeptide(L)'
;MRINLSTGITLEAELTSPSDAGQNHGDGGNNLAIFLHPWSWLGGHMQDPVVSLLMDVFEAHRSHYYLLRYNSRGVGKSSGWPSLTGLSEGEDLRALVQWAIGTIGNIKSLVIVGYSHGSLIASLHSTLPSTSTKVSHILLSYPLGPRGWLTVFRSNVYDTALKDLLSSPEAHVLIVFGDQDDFTSISKYERWTKELQTLTGTDAQRLEIVRIDGASHFWRGGDERVLTAAVERWLQGRQL
;
A
#
# COMPACT_ATOMS: atom_id res chain seq x y z
N MET A 1 -13.78 -14.11 -0.87
CA MET A 1 -13.18 -15.34 -1.42
C MET A 1 -12.06 -15.87 -0.54
N ARG A 2 -11.50 -17.04 -0.85
CA ARG A 2 -10.30 -17.57 -0.20
C ARG A 2 -9.20 -17.78 -1.23
N ILE A 3 -7.99 -17.33 -0.92
CA ILE A 3 -6.82 -17.40 -1.82
C ILE A 3 -5.75 -18.25 -1.15
N ASN A 4 -5.39 -19.37 -1.76
CA ASN A 4 -4.32 -20.23 -1.29
C ASN A 4 -2.99 -19.72 -1.87
N LEU A 5 -2.08 -19.31 -1.01
CA LEU A 5 -0.77 -18.81 -1.38
C LEU A 5 0.30 -19.90 -1.43
N SER A 6 1.36 -19.67 -2.19
CA SER A 6 2.54 -20.53 -2.22
C SER A 6 3.29 -20.61 -0.89
N THR A 7 3.05 -19.66 0.02
CA THR A 7 3.55 -19.68 1.41
C THR A 7 2.85 -20.69 2.31
N GLY A 8 1.82 -21.41 1.81
CA GLY A 8 0.99 -22.33 2.59
C GLY A 8 -0.12 -21.64 3.39
N ILE A 9 -0.26 -20.31 3.27
CA ILE A 9 -1.31 -19.53 3.92
C ILE A 9 -2.51 -19.41 2.99
N THR A 10 -3.71 -19.49 3.58
CA THR A 10 -4.97 -19.17 2.89
C THR A 10 -5.45 -17.82 3.40
N LEU A 11 -5.56 -16.83 2.52
CA LEU A 11 -6.06 -15.50 2.85
C LEU A 11 -7.56 -15.39 2.58
N GLU A 12 -8.28 -14.73 3.49
CA GLU A 12 -9.59 -14.18 3.23
C GLU A 12 -9.42 -12.87 2.43
N ALA A 13 -10.08 -12.76 1.29
CA ALA A 13 -9.92 -11.61 0.40
C ALA A 13 -11.23 -11.25 -0.32
N GLU A 14 -11.29 -10.02 -0.80
CA GLU A 14 -12.30 -9.51 -1.70
C GLU A 14 -11.62 -8.95 -2.94
N LEU A 15 -12.02 -9.45 -4.11
CA LEU A 15 -11.57 -8.98 -5.41
C LEU A 15 -12.76 -8.40 -6.15
N THR A 16 -12.70 -7.11 -6.46
CA THR A 16 -13.68 -6.40 -7.28
C THR A 16 -13.08 -6.22 -8.67
N SER A 17 -13.81 -6.66 -9.69
CA SER A 17 -13.44 -6.43 -11.09
C SER A 17 -13.92 -5.05 -11.54
N PRO A 18 -13.23 -4.39 -12.50
CA PRO A 18 -13.72 -3.15 -13.08
C PRO A 18 -15.09 -3.36 -13.74
N SER A 19 -15.94 -2.33 -13.73
CA SER A 19 -17.32 -2.38 -14.22
C SER A 19 -17.45 -2.73 -15.72
N ASP A 20 -16.40 -2.52 -16.48
CA ASP A 20 -16.27 -2.81 -17.90
C ASP A 20 -15.31 -3.99 -18.20
N ALA A 21 -15.05 -4.83 -17.21
CA ALA A 21 -14.33 -6.08 -17.38
C ALA A 21 -15.07 -6.97 -18.43
N GLY A 22 -14.50 -7.06 -19.61
CA GLY A 22 -15.11 -7.79 -20.74
C GLY A 22 -15.30 -6.98 -22.02
N GLN A 23 -15.16 -5.66 -21.98
CA GLN A 23 -14.96 -4.87 -23.17
C GLN A 23 -13.48 -4.96 -23.57
N ASN A 24 -13.20 -5.43 -24.77
CA ASN A 24 -11.84 -5.47 -25.32
C ASN A 24 -11.31 -4.04 -25.44
N HIS A 25 -10.68 -3.56 -24.40
CA HIS A 25 -9.94 -2.29 -24.40
C HIS A 25 -8.59 -2.52 -25.10
N GLY A 26 -8.59 -2.75 -26.39
CA GLY A 26 -7.39 -2.76 -27.20
C GLY A 26 -6.17 -3.40 -26.50
N ASP A 27 -4.97 -3.05 -26.88
CA ASP A 27 -3.69 -3.52 -26.30
C ASP A 27 -3.38 -3.02 -24.87
N GLY A 28 -4.38 -2.41 -24.20
CA GLY A 28 -4.26 -1.76 -22.90
C GLY A 28 -4.42 -2.68 -21.70
N GLY A 29 -3.49 -3.47 -21.26
CA GLY A 29 -3.57 -4.41 -20.11
C GLY A 29 -4.32 -3.92 -18.85
N ASN A 30 -4.44 -4.77 -17.86
CA ASN A 30 -5.19 -4.55 -16.63
C ASN A 30 -4.41 -3.73 -15.60
N ASN A 31 -5.11 -2.94 -14.81
CA ASN A 31 -4.55 -2.30 -13.62
C ASN A 31 -5.04 -3.03 -12.37
N LEU A 32 -4.18 -3.15 -11.37
CA LEU A 32 -4.48 -3.80 -10.09
C LEU A 32 -4.10 -2.87 -8.94
N ALA A 33 -4.99 -2.72 -7.95
CA ALA A 33 -4.66 -2.11 -6.68
C ALA A 33 -4.85 -3.14 -5.55
N ILE A 34 -3.84 -3.28 -4.68
CA ILE A 34 -3.87 -4.17 -3.52
C ILE A 34 -3.81 -3.33 -2.25
N PHE A 35 -4.77 -3.57 -1.35
CA PHE A 35 -4.95 -2.79 -0.13
C PHE A 35 -4.60 -3.59 1.11
N LEU A 36 -3.71 -3.03 1.93
CA LEU A 36 -3.21 -3.60 3.17
C LEU A 36 -3.74 -2.82 4.37
N HIS A 37 -4.39 -3.54 5.26
CA HIS A 37 -5.01 -2.99 6.46
C HIS A 37 -3.99 -2.63 7.57
N PRO A 38 -4.38 -1.79 8.56
CA PRO A 38 -3.52 -1.45 9.68
C PRO A 38 -3.31 -2.65 10.63
N TRP A 39 -2.63 -2.41 11.73
CA TRP A 39 -2.19 -3.47 12.64
C TRP A 39 -3.35 -4.27 13.24
N SER A 40 -3.34 -5.58 12.99
CA SER A 40 -4.43 -6.48 13.38
C SER A 40 -4.60 -6.61 14.91
N TRP A 41 -3.52 -6.48 15.68
CA TRP A 41 -3.60 -6.50 17.15
C TRP A 41 -4.35 -5.31 17.75
N LEU A 42 -4.52 -4.24 16.98
CA LEU A 42 -5.40 -3.10 17.31
C LEU A 42 -6.74 -3.15 16.56
N GLY A 43 -7.13 -4.32 16.06
CA GLY A 43 -8.40 -4.52 15.38
C GLY A 43 -8.36 -4.24 13.86
N GLY A 44 -7.18 -4.02 13.27
CA GLY A 44 -7.05 -3.82 11.82
C GLY A 44 -7.49 -5.04 11.02
N HIS A 45 -8.31 -4.82 9.99
CA HIS A 45 -8.80 -5.84 9.08
C HIS A 45 -9.13 -5.22 7.71
N MET A 46 -9.40 -6.02 6.70
CA MET A 46 -9.59 -5.55 5.32
C MET A 46 -10.77 -4.60 5.11
N GLN A 47 -11.76 -4.56 6.03
CA GLN A 47 -12.89 -3.64 6.00
C GLN A 47 -12.67 -2.40 6.89
N ASP A 48 -11.42 -2.10 7.24
CA ASP A 48 -11.07 -0.85 7.94
C ASP A 48 -11.63 0.35 7.18
N PRO A 49 -12.24 1.35 7.87
CA PRO A 49 -12.85 2.50 7.21
C PRO A 49 -11.90 3.25 6.25
N VAL A 50 -10.61 3.41 6.63
CA VAL A 50 -9.63 4.09 5.78
C VAL A 50 -9.29 3.26 4.54
N VAL A 51 -9.17 1.94 4.68
CA VAL A 51 -8.98 1.03 3.55
C VAL A 51 -10.17 1.10 2.60
N SER A 52 -11.39 1.08 3.12
CA SER A 52 -12.62 1.18 2.32
C SER A 52 -12.70 2.53 1.60
N LEU A 53 -12.40 3.62 2.29
CA LEU A 53 -12.35 4.97 1.71
C LEU A 53 -11.35 5.05 0.54
N LEU A 54 -10.18 4.47 0.70
CA LEU A 54 -9.17 4.45 -0.37
C LEU A 54 -9.62 3.58 -1.56
N MET A 55 -10.30 2.47 -1.32
CA MET A 55 -10.89 1.68 -2.40
C MET A 55 -11.93 2.47 -3.18
N ASP A 56 -12.81 3.23 -2.49
CA ASP A 56 -13.82 4.07 -3.14
C ASP A 56 -13.18 5.12 -4.07
N VAL A 57 -12.01 5.67 -3.70
CA VAL A 57 -11.24 6.57 -4.57
C VAL A 57 -10.82 5.89 -5.86
N PHE A 58 -10.30 4.68 -5.79
CA PHE A 58 -9.90 3.92 -6.99
C PHE A 58 -11.11 3.52 -7.84
N GLU A 59 -12.22 3.16 -7.22
CA GLU A 59 -13.48 2.81 -7.92
C GLU A 59 -14.07 4.03 -8.64
N ALA A 60 -14.08 5.21 -8.00
CA ALA A 60 -14.56 6.46 -8.59
C ALA A 60 -13.69 6.93 -9.77
N HIS A 61 -12.42 6.59 -9.77
CA HIS A 61 -11.48 6.91 -10.86
C HIS A 61 -11.72 6.10 -12.13
N ARG A 62 -12.76 5.26 -12.19
CA ARG A 62 -13.28 4.49 -13.34
C ARG A 62 -12.22 3.89 -14.27
N SER A 63 -10.96 3.94 -13.91
CA SER A 63 -9.86 3.46 -14.72
C SER A 63 -9.60 2.00 -14.38
N HIS A 64 -10.41 1.11 -14.92
CA HIS A 64 -10.11 -0.31 -15.17
C HIS A 64 -9.23 -1.02 -14.12
N TYR A 65 -9.41 -0.67 -12.81
CA TYR A 65 -8.69 -1.32 -11.72
C TYR A 65 -9.43 -2.55 -11.22
N TYR A 66 -8.74 -3.66 -11.14
CA TYR A 66 -9.06 -4.72 -10.21
C TYR A 66 -8.68 -4.24 -8.81
N LEU A 67 -9.60 -4.30 -7.85
CA LEU A 67 -9.36 -3.88 -6.46
C LEU A 67 -9.32 -5.13 -5.58
N LEU A 68 -8.20 -5.37 -4.93
CA LEU A 68 -7.99 -6.53 -4.08
C LEU A 68 -7.67 -6.07 -2.65
N ARG A 69 -8.55 -6.37 -1.70
CA ARG A 69 -8.26 -6.24 -0.27
C ARG A 69 -8.28 -7.60 0.39
N TYR A 70 -7.51 -7.75 1.45
CA TYR A 70 -7.39 -9.03 2.13
C TYR A 70 -7.13 -8.87 3.63
N ASN A 71 -7.52 -9.86 4.39
CA ASN A 71 -7.09 -10.04 5.76
C ASN A 71 -5.73 -10.74 5.79
N SER A 72 -4.76 -10.14 6.48
CA SER A 72 -3.44 -10.74 6.68
C SER A 72 -3.55 -12.09 7.40
N ARG A 73 -2.48 -12.88 7.39
CA ARG A 73 -2.42 -14.15 8.13
C ARG A 73 -2.93 -14.00 9.57
N GLY A 74 -3.76 -14.94 10.02
CA GLY A 74 -4.34 -14.96 11.35
C GLY A 74 -5.42 -13.92 11.63
N VAL A 75 -5.87 -13.16 10.62
CA VAL A 75 -6.95 -12.15 10.73
C VAL A 75 -8.21 -12.66 10.05
N GLY A 76 -9.36 -12.46 10.68
CA GLY A 76 -10.64 -12.91 10.14
C GLY A 76 -10.65 -14.40 9.84
N LYS A 77 -10.92 -14.78 8.61
CA LYS A 77 -10.92 -16.17 8.14
C LYS A 77 -9.60 -16.58 7.45
N SER A 78 -8.57 -15.74 7.49
CA SER A 78 -7.23 -16.10 7.02
C SER A 78 -6.57 -17.10 7.95
N SER A 79 -5.84 -18.06 7.39
CA SER A 79 -5.12 -19.09 8.16
C SER A 79 -3.82 -18.54 8.76
N GLY A 80 -3.20 -19.34 9.62
CA GLY A 80 -1.92 -19.01 10.27
C GLY A 80 -2.07 -18.09 11.46
N TRP A 81 -0.99 -17.41 11.82
CA TRP A 81 -0.89 -16.47 12.93
C TRP A 81 -0.19 -15.19 12.49
N PRO A 82 -0.60 -14.02 13.00
CA PRO A 82 0.12 -12.78 12.73
C PRO A 82 1.58 -12.91 13.15
N SER A 83 2.50 -12.53 12.30
CA SER A 83 3.92 -12.55 12.66
C SER A 83 4.25 -11.38 13.58
N LEU A 84 5.22 -11.59 14.47
CA LEU A 84 5.67 -10.51 15.37
C LEU A 84 6.47 -9.43 14.63
N THR A 85 7.05 -9.78 13.50
CA THR A 85 7.96 -8.89 12.78
C THR A 85 7.35 -8.25 11.54
N GLY A 86 6.22 -8.76 11.04
CA GLY A 86 5.62 -8.36 9.76
C GLY A 86 6.29 -8.94 8.51
N LEU A 87 7.43 -9.61 8.66
CA LEU A 87 8.18 -10.12 7.49
C LEU A 87 7.45 -11.25 6.76
N SER A 88 6.79 -12.12 7.50
CA SER A 88 5.98 -13.18 6.90
C SER A 88 4.76 -12.63 6.14
N GLU A 89 4.17 -11.53 6.60
CA GLU A 89 3.12 -10.79 5.87
C GLU A 89 3.68 -10.21 4.57
N GLY A 90 4.94 -9.78 4.55
CA GLY A 90 5.64 -9.35 3.34
C GLY A 90 5.85 -10.49 2.33
N GLU A 91 6.13 -11.70 2.82
CA GLU A 91 6.21 -12.91 1.97
C GLU A 91 4.83 -13.27 1.41
N ASP A 92 3.79 -13.19 2.22
CA ASP A 92 2.41 -13.41 1.77
C ASP A 92 1.98 -12.36 0.74
N LEU A 93 2.36 -11.09 0.90
CA LEU A 93 2.08 -10.06 -0.09
C LEU A 93 2.73 -10.38 -1.44
N ARG A 94 4.00 -10.83 -1.43
CA ARG A 94 4.67 -11.24 -2.69
C ARG A 94 3.94 -12.41 -3.35
N ALA A 95 3.55 -13.41 -2.57
CA ALA A 95 2.80 -14.56 -3.08
C ALA A 95 1.40 -14.16 -3.59
N LEU A 96 0.74 -13.21 -2.92
CA LEU A 96 -0.55 -12.67 -3.34
C LEU A 96 -0.45 -11.89 -4.66
N VAL A 97 0.59 -11.09 -4.83
CA VAL A 97 0.87 -10.38 -6.09
C VAL A 97 1.06 -11.39 -7.23
N GLN A 98 1.86 -12.44 -7.03
CA GLN A 98 2.05 -13.50 -8.04
C GLN A 98 0.75 -14.24 -8.37
N TRP A 99 -0.05 -14.55 -7.36
CA TRP A 99 -1.38 -15.14 -7.56
C TRP A 99 -2.28 -14.22 -8.40
N ALA A 100 -2.31 -12.93 -8.08
CA ALA A 100 -3.15 -11.96 -8.79
C ALA A 100 -2.70 -11.78 -10.24
N ILE A 101 -1.39 -11.70 -10.51
CA ILE A 101 -0.83 -11.66 -11.86
C ILE A 101 -1.24 -12.91 -12.67
N GLY A 102 -1.13 -14.09 -12.05
CA GLY A 102 -1.51 -15.35 -12.71
C GLY A 102 -3.03 -15.51 -12.94
N THR A 103 -3.85 -14.90 -12.08
CA THR A 103 -5.31 -15.03 -12.12
C THR A 103 -5.97 -14.00 -13.04
N ILE A 104 -5.54 -12.73 -12.94
CA ILE A 104 -6.11 -11.61 -13.71
C ILE A 104 -5.49 -11.57 -15.12
N GLY A 105 -4.20 -11.84 -15.22
CA GLY A 105 -3.43 -11.79 -16.48
C GLY A 105 -3.16 -10.36 -16.96
N ASN A 106 -2.12 -10.20 -17.76
CA ASN A 106 -1.75 -8.95 -18.46
C ASN A 106 -1.84 -7.68 -17.57
N ILE A 107 -1.28 -7.76 -16.36
CA ILE A 107 -1.25 -6.59 -15.45
C ILE A 107 -0.13 -5.65 -15.90
N LYS A 108 -0.47 -4.43 -16.32
CA LYS A 108 0.47 -3.37 -16.70
C LYS A 108 0.84 -2.48 -15.52
N SER A 109 -0.11 -2.24 -14.61
CA SER A 109 0.10 -1.39 -13.45
C SER A 109 -0.40 -2.07 -12.18
N LEU A 110 0.44 -2.05 -11.15
CA LEU A 110 0.14 -2.50 -9.81
C LEU A 110 0.34 -1.34 -8.83
N VAL A 111 -0.69 -0.99 -8.08
CA VAL A 111 -0.59 -0.04 -6.96
C VAL A 111 -0.74 -0.81 -5.65
N ILE A 112 0.26 -0.73 -4.78
CA ILE A 112 0.23 -1.32 -3.45
C ILE A 112 -0.07 -0.22 -2.44
N VAL A 113 -1.24 -0.30 -1.82
CA VAL A 113 -1.75 0.71 -0.89
C VAL A 113 -1.68 0.17 0.52
N GLY A 114 -0.84 0.75 1.36
CA GLY A 114 -0.70 0.33 2.74
C GLY A 114 -1.09 1.43 3.73
N TYR A 115 -1.89 1.09 4.73
CA TYR A 115 -2.24 1.98 5.82
C TYR A 115 -1.59 1.54 7.13
N SER A 116 -0.90 2.45 7.82
CA SER A 116 -0.26 2.20 9.11
C SER A 116 0.70 1.00 9.04
N HIS A 117 0.49 -0.06 9.81
CA HIS A 117 1.27 -1.30 9.71
C HIS A 117 1.26 -1.87 8.29
N GLY A 118 0.13 -1.76 7.56
CA GLY A 118 0.06 -2.15 6.15
C GLY A 118 1.06 -1.38 5.26
N SER A 119 1.42 -0.13 5.60
CA SER A 119 2.43 0.62 4.87
C SER A 119 3.84 0.08 5.08
N LEU A 120 4.15 -0.46 6.28
CA LEU A 120 5.40 -1.19 6.52
C LEU A 120 5.47 -2.42 5.60
N ILE A 121 4.40 -3.22 5.58
CA ILE A 121 4.36 -4.44 4.75
C ILE A 121 4.44 -4.10 3.27
N ALA A 122 3.74 -3.06 2.82
CA ALA A 122 3.79 -2.58 1.44
C ALA A 122 5.21 -2.20 1.02
N SER A 123 5.99 -1.55 1.90
CA SER A 123 7.38 -1.15 1.61
C SER A 123 8.36 -2.33 1.46
N LEU A 124 7.97 -3.54 1.87
CA LEU A 124 8.76 -4.77 1.65
C LEU A 124 8.62 -5.32 0.22
N HIS A 125 7.67 -4.83 -0.55
CA HIS A 125 7.48 -5.24 -1.94
C HIS A 125 8.23 -4.30 -2.87
N SER A 126 9.24 -4.81 -3.53
CA SER A 126 10.03 -4.05 -4.51
C SER A 126 9.31 -3.97 -5.87
N THR A 127 9.91 -3.23 -6.80
CA THR A 127 9.54 -3.29 -8.22
C THR A 127 9.69 -4.70 -8.77
N LEU A 128 9.06 -4.96 -9.91
CA LEU A 128 9.11 -6.26 -10.61
C LEU A 128 9.99 -6.15 -11.88
N PRO A 129 11.33 -6.09 -11.73
CA PRO A 129 12.22 -5.72 -12.84
C PRO A 129 12.22 -6.70 -14.02
N SER A 130 11.73 -7.92 -13.83
CA SER A 130 11.63 -8.94 -14.88
C SER A 130 10.28 -8.94 -15.61
N THR A 131 9.41 -7.97 -15.33
CA THR A 131 8.07 -7.88 -15.92
C THR A 131 7.84 -6.51 -16.53
N SER A 132 6.87 -6.40 -17.43
CA SER A 132 6.38 -5.11 -17.95
C SER A 132 5.44 -4.39 -16.96
N THR A 133 5.19 -4.96 -15.80
CA THR A 133 4.28 -4.42 -14.79
C THR A 133 4.95 -3.27 -14.03
N LYS A 134 4.42 -2.08 -14.14
CA LYS A 134 4.84 -0.93 -13.32
C LYS A 134 4.28 -1.07 -11.91
N VAL A 135 5.13 -0.96 -10.90
CA VAL A 135 4.71 -1.05 -9.48
C VAL A 135 4.82 0.32 -8.83
N SER A 136 3.73 0.74 -8.20
CA SER A 136 3.65 2.00 -7.45
C SER A 136 3.17 1.73 -6.02
N HIS A 137 3.50 2.63 -5.09
CA HIS A 137 3.16 2.47 -3.68
C HIS A 137 2.46 3.71 -3.14
N ILE A 138 1.42 3.51 -2.32
CA ILE A 138 0.83 4.53 -1.47
C ILE A 138 1.04 4.10 -0.02
N LEU A 139 1.83 4.86 0.71
CA LEU A 139 2.20 4.59 2.10
C LEU A 139 1.54 5.63 3.00
N LEU A 140 0.42 5.23 3.62
CA LEU A 140 -0.39 6.11 4.47
C LEU A 140 -0.03 5.92 5.93
N SER A 141 0.21 7.03 6.65
CA SER A 141 0.52 7.05 8.09
C SER A 141 1.62 6.05 8.48
N TYR A 142 2.76 6.13 7.81
CA TYR A 142 3.88 5.22 8.05
C TYR A 142 4.34 5.29 9.51
N PRO A 143 4.28 4.20 10.31
CA PRO A 143 4.35 4.26 11.76
C PRO A 143 5.80 4.33 12.28
N LEU A 144 6.46 5.48 12.12
CA LEU A 144 7.85 5.69 12.54
C LEU A 144 8.04 5.68 14.06
N GLY A 145 7.02 6.10 14.83
CA GLY A 145 7.07 6.16 16.28
C GLY A 145 7.17 4.78 16.91
N PRO A 146 6.16 3.92 16.74
CA PRO A 146 6.12 2.59 17.32
C PRO A 146 6.86 1.53 16.50
N ARG A 147 7.45 1.88 15.37
CA ARG A 147 8.03 0.94 14.39
C ARG A 147 8.96 -0.09 15.02
N GLY A 148 9.88 0.35 15.91
CA GLY A 148 10.78 -0.57 16.59
C GLY A 148 10.05 -1.67 17.35
N TRP A 149 8.95 -1.33 17.98
CA TRP A 149 8.12 -2.27 18.73
C TRP A 149 7.23 -3.13 17.81
N LEU A 150 6.62 -2.50 16.80
CA LEU A 150 5.78 -3.21 15.80
C LEU A 150 6.55 -4.25 14.98
N THR A 151 7.87 -4.11 14.88
CA THR A 151 8.73 -4.98 14.08
C THR A 151 9.72 -5.79 14.94
N VAL A 152 9.49 -5.84 16.26
CA VAL A 152 10.39 -6.50 17.23
C VAL A 152 11.84 -6.10 16.98
N PHE A 153 12.09 -4.77 16.96
CA PHE A 153 13.40 -4.14 16.72
C PHE A 153 14.04 -4.43 15.34
N ARG A 154 13.29 -4.97 14.38
CA ARG A 154 13.76 -5.14 13.00
C ARG A 154 13.46 -3.95 12.08
N SER A 155 13.36 -2.75 12.63
CA SER A 155 13.10 -1.52 11.87
C SER A 155 14.10 -1.30 10.72
N ASN A 156 15.36 -1.74 10.90
CA ASN A 156 16.39 -1.62 9.87
C ASN A 156 16.02 -2.37 8.57
N VAL A 157 15.32 -3.50 8.65
CA VAL A 157 14.88 -4.24 7.46
C VAL A 157 13.92 -3.40 6.61
N TYR A 158 12.98 -2.73 7.28
CA TYR A 158 12.01 -1.84 6.63
C TYR A 158 12.65 -0.57 6.09
N ASP A 159 13.62 0.01 6.82
CA ASP A 159 14.39 1.17 6.34
C ASP A 159 15.18 0.80 5.08
N THR A 160 15.87 -0.34 5.10
CA THR A 160 16.62 -0.83 3.95
C THR A 160 15.69 -1.08 2.77
N ALA A 161 14.60 -1.81 2.97
CA ALA A 161 13.64 -2.15 1.91
C ALA A 161 13.04 -0.89 1.26
N LEU A 162 12.64 0.11 2.06
CA LEU A 162 12.12 1.37 1.53
C LEU A 162 13.20 2.17 0.78
N LYS A 163 14.43 2.22 1.29
CA LYS A 163 15.55 2.88 0.61
C LYS A 163 15.90 2.19 -0.72
N ASP A 164 15.90 0.87 -0.73
CA ASP A 164 16.14 0.07 -1.94
C ASP A 164 15.02 0.31 -2.97
N LEU A 165 13.76 0.34 -2.52
CA LEU A 165 12.62 0.69 -3.36
C LEU A 165 12.81 2.08 -4.00
N LEU A 166 13.11 3.10 -3.18
CA LEU A 166 13.31 4.47 -3.64
C LEU A 166 14.59 4.67 -4.49
N SER A 167 15.55 3.78 -4.38
CA SER A 167 16.78 3.79 -5.21
C SER A 167 16.52 3.29 -6.63
N SER A 168 15.42 2.54 -6.84
CA SER A 168 15.02 2.14 -8.19
C SER A 168 14.60 3.35 -9.03
N PRO A 169 15.08 3.51 -10.26
CA PRO A 169 14.63 4.58 -11.15
C PRO A 169 13.15 4.46 -11.53
N GLU A 170 12.58 3.27 -11.40
CA GLU A 170 11.17 2.97 -11.67
C GLU A 170 10.28 3.11 -10.43
N ALA A 171 10.83 3.56 -9.30
CA ALA A 171 10.06 3.75 -8.10
C ALA A 171 9.03 4.88 -8.28
N HIS A 172 7.82 4.61 -7.83
CA HIS A 172 6.74 5.58 -7.76
C HIS A 172 6.04 5.45 -6.42
N VAL A 173 6.34 6.35 -5.50
CA VAL A 173 5.88 6.27 -4.11
C VAL A 173 5.18 7.55 -3.72
N LEU A 174 3.96 7.44 -3.21
CA LEU A 174 3.24 8.48 -2.49
C LEU A 174 3.30 8.19 -1.00
N ILE A 175 3.77 9.14 -0.21
CA ILE A 175 3.72 9.09 1.25
C ILE A 175 2.74 10.16 1.73
N VAL A 176 1.71 9.77 2.50
CA VAL A 176 0.74 10.69 3.08
C VAL A 176 0.71 10.52 4.60
N PHE A 177 0.77 11.61 5.32
CA PHE A 177 0.66 11.61 6.79
C PHE A 177 0.02 12.90 7.32
N GLY A 178 -0.60 12.78 8.48
CA GLY A 178 -1.11 13.92 9.24
C GLY A 178 -0.07 14.49 10.19
N ASP A 179 -0.09 15.80 10.44
CA ASP A 179 0.83 16.42 11.39
C ASP A 179 0.41 16.27 12.86
N GLN A 180 -0.83 15.79 13.08
CA GLN A 180 -1.36 15.43 14.41
C GLN A 180 -1.45 13.89 14.55
N ASP A 181 -0.56 13.13 13.87
CA ASP A 181 -0.53 11.67 13.96
C ASP A 181 -0.28 11.20 15.40
N ASP A 182 -1.16 10.33 15.91
CA ASP A 182 -1.16 9.87 17.31
C ASP A 182 0.07 9.02 17.68
N PHE A 183 0.73 8.43 16.69
CA PHE A 183 1.83 7.48 16.90
C PHE A 183 3.19 8.00 16.44
N THR A 184 3.21 8.97 15.55
CA THR A 184 4.44 9.51 14.96
C THR A 184 4.44 11.03 15.02
N SER A 185 5.36 11.62 15.79
CA SER A 185 5.46 13.07 15.87
C SER A 185 5.86 13.69 14.54
N ILE A 186 5.36 14.90 14.27
CA ILE A 186 5.68 15.65 13.05
C ILE A 186 7.18 15.80 12.84
N SER A 187 7.97 16.05 13.90
CA SER A 187 9.42 16.18 13.79
C SER A 187 10.14 14.91 13.33
N LYS A 188 9.54 13.71 13.61
CA LYS A 188 10.05 12.45 13.08
C LYS A 188 9.72 12.30 11.60
N TYR A 189 8.49 12.66 11.21
CA TYR A 189 8.09 12.64 9.79
C TYR A 189 8.95 13.60 8.97
N GLU A 190 9.13 14.84 9.41
CA GLU A 190 9.93 15.85 8.70
C GLU A 190 11.39 15.41 8.51
N ARG A 191 12.01 14.83 9.53
CA ARG A 191 13.37 14.31 9.44
C ARG A 191 13.44 13.15 8.44
N TRP A 192 12.55 12.19 8.59
CA TRP A 192 12.51 10.99 7.75
C TRP A 192 12.22 11.31 6.29
N THR A 193 11.25 12.17 6.00
CA THR A 193 10.92 12.56 4.63
C THR A 193 12.05 13.33 3.96
N LYS A 194 12.76 14.18 4.72
CA LYS A 194 13.94 14.86 4.24
C LYS A 194 15.06 13.87 3.87
N GLU A 195 15.28 12.83 4.69
CA GLU A 195 16.23 11.76 4.36
C GLU A 195 15.83 11.03 3.08
N LEU A 196 14.55 10.68 2.91
CA LEU A 196 14.07 10.01 1.70
C LEU A 196 14.21 10.88 0.44
N GLN A 197 13.95 12.18 0.54
CA GLN A 197 14.12 13.11 -0.56
C GLN A 197 15.59 13.22 -1.03
N THR A 198 16.56 13.00 -0.14
CA THR A 198 17.97 12.97 -0.56
C THR A 198 18.31 11.77 -1.46
N LEU A 199 17.52 10.69 -1.38
CA LEU A 199 17.73 9.49 -2.21
C LEU A 199 17.14 9.62 -3.62
N THR A 200 16.03 10.35 -3.74
CA THR A 200 15.29 10.51 -5.01
C THR A 200 15.62 11.82 -5.73
N GLY A 201 16.36 12.72 -5.08
CA GLY A 201 16.57 14.07 -5.55
C GLY A 201 15.26 14.87 -5.56
N THR A 202 15.13 15.79 -6.52
CA THR A 202 13.91 16.62 -6.69
C THR A 202 12.87 15.98 -7.62
N ASP A 203 13.03 14.71 -7.95
CA ASP A 203 12.11 14.01 -8.85
C ASP A 203 10.81 13.63 -8.12
N ALA A 204 9.83 14.54 -8.22
CA ALA A 204 8.49 14.33 -7.66
C ALA A 204 7.72 13.17 -8.31
N GLN A 205 8.16 12.67 -9.47
CA GLN A 205 7.53 11.48 -10.06
C GLN A 205 7.89 10.22 -9.32
N ARG A 206 9.08 10.17 -8.71
CA ARG A 206 9.58 9.02 -7.96
C ARG A 206 9.08 9.00 -6.51
N LEU A 207 9.05 10.16 -5.87
CA LEU A 207 8.61 10.30 -4.47
C LEU A 207 7.80 11.58 -4.31
N GLU A 208 6.53 11.42 -4.03
CA GLU A 208 5.66 12.51 -3.60
C GLU A 208 5.35 12.38 -2.11
N ILE A 209 5.47 13.46 -1.37
CA ILE A 209 5.22 13.51 0.06
C ILE A 209 4.12 14.54 0.31
N VAL A 210 3.03 14.11 0.92
CA VAL A 210 1.88 14.95 1.27
C VAL A 210 1.71 14.95 2.79
N ARG A 211 1.94 16.10 3.40
CA ARG A 211 1.56 16.39 4.77
C ARG A 211 0.16 17.00 4.77
N ILE A 212 -0.71 16.54 5.64
CA ILE A 212 -2.06 17.09 5.82
C ILE A 212 -2.14 17.70 7.21
N ASP A 213 -2.31 19.03 7.23
CA ASP A 213 -2.36 19.79 8.48
C ASP A 213 -3.64 19.46 9.27
N GLY A 214 -3.50 19.24 10.57
CA GLY A 214 -4.57 18.89 11.50
C GLY A 214 -4.99 17.42 11.47
N ALA A 215 -4.57 16.64 10.48
CA ALA A 215 -4.98 15.25 10.35
C ALA A 215 -4.32 14.34 11.40
N SER A 216 -5.15 13.45 11.98
CA SER A 216 -4.72 12.41 12.91
C SER A 216 -4.31 11.13 12.18
N HIS A 217 -3.79 10.16 12.94
CA HIS A 217 -3.48 8.82 12.41
C HIS A 217 -4.69 8.11 11.82
N PHE A 218 -5.88 8.36 12.42
CA PHE A 218 -7.12 7.65 12.12
C PHE A 218 -7.98 8.29 11.03
N TRP A 219 -7.57 9.42 10.47
CA TRP A 219 -8.23 10.07 9.35
C TRP A 219 -9.73 10.33 9.60
N ARG A 220 -10.05 11.05 10.68
CA ARG A 220 -11.42 11.33 11.12
C ARG A 220 -11.73 12.83 11.05
N GLY A 221 -13.03 13.18 11.16
CA GLY A 221 -13.42 14.57 11.38
C GLY A 221 -13.29 15.49 10.18
N GLY A 222 -13.27 14.94 8.96
CA GLY A 222 -13.11 15.70 7.72
C GLY A 222 -11.75 15.52 7.05
N ASP A 223 -10.78 14.88 7.72
CA ASP A 223 -9.47 14.56 7.17
C ASP A 223 -9.58 13.65 5.94
N GLU A 224 -10.65 12.83 5.90
CA GLU A 224 -10.94 11.90 4.81
C GLU A 224 -11.01 12.61 3.45
N ARG A 225 -11.60 13.81 3.42
CA ARG A 225 -11.75 14.57 2.17
C ARG A 225 -10.41 15.05 1.61
N VAL A 226 -9.52 15.48 2.50
CA VAL A 226 -8.19 15.95 2.09
C VAL A 226 -7.32 14.77 1.68
N LEU A 227 -7.43 13.64 2.40
CA LEU A 227 -6.77 12.39 2.04
C LEU A 227 -7.19 11.91 0.65
N THR A 228 -8.51 11.80 0.40
CA THR A 228 -9.02 11.33 -0.89
C THR A 228 -8.58 12.25 -2.03
N ALA A 229 -8.67 13.58 -1.84
CA ALA A 229 -8.20 14.54 -2.84
C ALA A 229 -6.69 14.44 -3.14
N ALA A 230 -5.87 14.11 -2.13
CA ALA A 230 -4.43 13.89 -2.33
C ALA A 230 -4.16 12.63 -3.17
N VAL A 231 -4.85 11.52 -2.85
CA VAL A 231 -4.71 10.26 -3.59
C VAL A 231 -5.27 10.39 -5.02
N GLU A 232 -6.42 11.04 -5.20
CA GLU A 232 -7.00 11.33 -6.51
C GLU A 232 -6.05 12.11 -7.40
N ARG A 233 -5.47 13.19 -6.88
CA ARG A 233 -4.49 14.01 -7.62
C ARG A 233 -3.29 13.20 -8.06
N TRP A 234 -2.78 12.35 -7.17
CA TRP A 234 -1.66 11.48 -7.46
C TRP A 234 -1.98 10.45 -8.55
N LEU A 235 -3.18 9.87 -8.54
CA LEU A 235 -3.65 8.96 -9.59
C LEU A 235 -3.84 9.67 -10.93
N GLN A 236 -4.38 10.92 -10.94
CA GLN A 236 -4.60 11.71 -12.17
C GLN A 236 -3.29 12.17 -12.81
N GLY A 237 -2.29 12.51 -12.01
CA GLY A 237 -0.96 12.91 -12.49
C GLY A 237 -0.18 11.79 -13.17
N ARG A 238 -0.71 10.57 -13.17
CA ARG A 238 -0.10 9.38 -13.75
C ARG A 238 -0.97 8.88 -14.89
N GLN A 239 -0.53 9.09 -16.10
CA GLN A 239 -0.99 8.30 -17.24
C GLN A 239 -0.44 6.87 -17.05
N LEU A 240 -1.19 6.06 -16.32
CA LEU A 240 -0.91 4.63 -16.10
C LEU A 240 -1.28 3.83 -17.35
#